data_d3398e966efef58cb4f1c51bdbaf1d88
#
_entry.id   d3398e966efef58cb4f1c51bdbaf1d88
#
_cell.length_a   1.000
_cell.length_b   1.000
_cell.length_c   1.000
_cell.angle_alpha   90.00
_cell.angle_beta   90.00
_cell.angle_gamma   90.00
#
_symmetry.space_group_name_H-M   'P 1'
#
loop_
_entity.id
_entity.type
_entity.pdbx_description
1 polymer ?
#
loop_
_entity_poly.entity_id
_entity_poly.type
_entity_poly.pdbx_seq_one_letter_code
_entity_poly.pdbx_strand_id
1 'polypeptide(L)'
;MKKLILLAAIFGMFLTTTSCEDILETESEQIVFDPALDQKTDSMFYTLAILKSVQLAIDQNVLINEMRGDLTETNMYTQTDLRELANFSATAANKYDSAYVYYRIINNCNYYIAHRDTMLMTGSTKVAIPEYVEALAVRAWAYMQLCKHYGTVDFYTTPITSISEANAPKEKKDMAGIANALLPELAQYKQIDVPNYGEIDAGSTNFGVSKKVNSRKIMFPVLLVMGDIYLETNQYEQAAKCYFEYLNMQRIRQRNFFIAPLFEYSYPDNIMPPMSGYYTVENFWSDIFTVSPNGPNEIITYVPMAVNGLRGTTTNLPKLFGYNYYTTDVDTTDNKSQTSGSDMYILEREIEPSQQYINLCNSQDWYYRPSESLTDILTSKLGDLRRQVTVQTVQKGDSAFRLMTKYNGGNINIYRASTVYLRLAEALNRMGYPDAAFMILKDGMSYSKLDEAGYLKPETIEMLTTTIPFFSEQNMNNFTTEIRNIGIHSHGANETEGQYSPYQYVEVLASKLAELKEQGVNVQDTPEDSINAMEDIICDEMAMELAFEGNRFADLTRIAKHKNADPLYGSNYGSLWLARKLAYKNPVKDLTQEINWYLPMK
;
A
#
# COMPACT_ATOMS: atom_id res chain seq x y z
N MET A 1 -29.18 18.38 -66.50
CA MET A 1 -28.28 18.69 -65.38
C MET A 1 -28.99 18.94 -64.05
N LYS A 2 -30.04 19.75 -63.95
CA LYS A 2 -30.74 20.02 -62.67
C LYS A 2 -31.40 18.79 -62.03
N LYS A 3 -31.88 17.80 -62.77
CA LYS A 3 -32.48 16.53 -62.25
C LYS A 3 -31.42 15.56 -61.72
N LEU A 4 -30.21 15.57 -62.28
CA LEU A 4 -29.11 14.72 -61.83
C LEU A 4 -28.51 15.21 -60.51
N ILE A 5 -28.48 16.53 -60.30
CA ILE A 5 -28.00 17.15 -59.05
C ILE A 5 -28.98 16.89 -57.89
N LEU A 6 -30.29 16.87 -58.17
CA LEU A 6 -31.32 16.58 -57.17
C LEU A 6 -31.27 15.10 -56.74
N LEU A 7 -30.99 14.18 -57.67
CA LEU A 7 -30.82 12.74 -57.33
C LEU A 7 -29.55 12.48 -56.52
N ALA A 8 -28.45 13.19 -56.82
CA ALA A 8 -27.21 13.07 -56.06
C ALA A 8 -27.35 13.67 -54.64
N ALA A 9 -28.14 14.74 -54.47
CA ALA A 9 -28.43 15.30 -53.17
C ALA A 9 -29.33 14.43 -52.30
N ILE A 10 -30.30 13.74 -52.89
CA ILE A 10 -31.19 12.77 -52.21
C ILE A 10 -30.41 11.49 -51.86
N PHE A 11 -29.49 11.01 -52.70
CA PHE A 11 -28.64 9.86 -52.42
C PHE A 11 -27.57 10.19 -51.36
N GLY A 12 -27.07 11.44 -51.31
CA GLY A 12 -26.16 11.94 -50.25
C GLY A 12 -26.85 12.10 -48.90
N MET A 13 -28.16 12.42 -48.84
CA MET A 13 -28.91 12.49 -47.57
C MET A 13 -29.29 11.10 -47.03
N PHE A 14 -29.38 10.06 -47.86
CA PHE A 14 -29.65 8.69 -47.37
C PHE A 14 -28.40 7.98 -46.85
N LEU A 15 -27.18 8.48 -47.18
CA LEU A 15 -25.92 7.91 -46.68
C LEU A 15 -25.48 8.52 -45.33
N THR A 16 -26.19 9.52 -44.83
CA THR A 16 -25.85 10.16 -43.56
C THR A 16 -26.75 9.76 -42.37
N THR A 17 -27.74 8.87 -42.61
CA THR A 17 -28.67 8.43 -41.55
C THR A 17 -28.38 7.01 -41.02
N THR A 18 -27.41 6.31 -41.59
CA THR A 18 -27.00 4.99 -41.07
C THR A 18 -25.69 5.02 -40.27
N SER A 19 -25.17 6.21 -39.98
CA SER A 19 -23.87 6.37 -39.33
C SER A 19 -23.93 6.81 -37.85
N CYS A 20 -25.10 6.80 -37.24
CA CYS A 20 -25.20 7.24 -35.84
C CYS A 20 -25.56 6.13 -34.84
N GLU A 21 -25.94 4.92 -35.30
CA GLU A 21 -26.15 3.79 -34.39
C GLU A 21 -24.84 3.03 -34.09
N ASP A 22 -23.97 2.87 -35.09
CA ASP A 22 -22.66 2.21 -34.90
C ASP A 22 -21.63 3.05 -34.09
N ILE A 23 -21.84 4.36 -33.94
CA ILE A 23 -20.95 5.22 -33.11
C ILE A 23 -21.38 5.22 -31.64
N LEU A 24 -22.59 4.79 -31.33
CA LEU A 24 -23.11 4.65 -29.97
C LEU A 24 -22.98 3.25 -29.40
N GLU A 25 -22.73 2.24 -30.23
CA GLU A 25 -22.16 0.99 -29.79
C GLU A 25 -20.65 1.14 -29.70
N THR A 26 -20.20 1.88 -28.71
CA THR A 26 -18.86 1.68 -28.19
C THR A 26 -18.86 0.26 -27.64
N GLU A 27 -18.46 -0.70 -28.44
CA GLU A 27 -17.86 -1.92 -27.92
C GLU A 27 -16.74 -1.43 -27.00
N SER A 28 -17.03 -1.44 -25.71
CA SER A 28 -16.07 -1.07 -24.70
C SER A 28 -14.98 -2.13 -24.77
N GLU A 29 -13.88 -1.86 -25.47
CA GLU A 29 -12.67 -2.69 -25.47
C GLU A 29 -12.14 -2.93 -24.04
N GLN A 30 -12.81 -2.38 -23.05
CA GLN A 30 -12.46 -2.43 -21.63
C GLN A 30 -13.31 -3.40 -20.81
N ILE A 31 -14.35 -3.99 -21.36
CA ILE A 31 -15.18 -4.98 -20.68
C ILE A 31 -15.13 -6.26 -21.49
N VAL A 32 -14.39 -7.25 -21.02
CA VAL A 32 -14.37 -8.59 -21.63
C VAL A 32 -15.61 -9.35 -21.14
N PHE A 33 -16.79 -8.93 -21.60
CA PHE A 33 -18.05 -9.65 -21.41
C PHE A 33 -18.49 -10.24 -22.73
N ASP A 34 -17.66 -11.16 -23.23
CA ASP A 34 -18.08 -11.95 -24.40
C ASP A 34 -18.98 -13.08 -23.89
N PRO A 35 -20.29 -13.07 -24.23
CA PRO A 35 -21.20 -14.16 -23.86
C PRO A 35 -20.82 -15.50 -24.50
N ALA A 36 -19.90 -15.51 -25.47
CA ALA A 36 -19.35 -16.70 -26.06
C ALA A 36 -18.20 -17.34 -25.29
N LEU A 37 -17.65 -16.69 -24.24
CA LEU A 37 -16.61 -17.26 -23.40
C LEU A 37 -17.11 -18.51 -22.67
N ASP A 38 -16.38 -19.60 -22.80
CA ASP A 38 -16.64 -20.83 -22.05
C ASP A 38 -16.19 -20.66 -20.58
N GLN A 39 -17.13 -20.74 -19.64
CA GLN A 39 -16.86 -20.58 -18.22
C GLN A 39 -15.79 -21.53 -17.65
N LYS A 40 -15.56 -22.68 -18.28
CA LYS A 40 -14.53 -23.63 -17.86
C LYS A 40 -13.13 -23.28 -18.34
N THR A 41 -13.04 -22.88 -19.62
CA THR A 41 -11.74 -22.64 -20.27
C THR A 41 -11.28 -21.20 -20.11
N ASP A 42 -12.21 -20.27 -19.94
CA ASP A 42 -11.95 -18.83 -20.00
C ASP A 42 -12.05 -18.14 -18.64
N SER A 43 -12.17 -18.90 -17.54
CA SER A 43 -12.32 -18.39 -16.18
C SER A 43 -11.21 -17.40 -15.75
N MET A 44 -9.97 -17.68 -16.18
CA MET A 44 -8.82 -16.81 -15.94
C MET A 44 -9.01 -15.42 -16.57
N PHE A 45 -9.61 -15.32 -17.76
CA PHE A 45 -9.79 -14.05 -18.45
C PHE A 45 -10.73 -13.11 -17.70
N TYR A 46 -11.77 -13.62 -17.04
CA TYR A 46 -12.67 -12.80 -16.23
C TYR A 46 -11.94 -12.17 -15.03
N THR A 47 -11.16 -12.97 -14.30
CA THR A 47 -10.39 -12.46 -13.16
C THR A 47 -9.34 -11.45 -13.61
N LEU A 48 -8.62 -11.73 -14.69
CA LEU A 48 -7.63 -10.80 -15.24
C LEU A 48 -8.27 -9.50 -15.77
N ALA A 49 -9.51 -9.55 -16.30
CA ALA A 49 -10.23 -8.34 -16.70
C ALA A 49 -10.57 -7.43 -15.51
N ILE A 50 -10.94 -8.02 -14.36
CA ILE A 50 -11.13 -7.27 -13.10
C ILE A 50 -9.81 -6.62 -12.70
N LEU A 51 -8.70 -7.37 -12.65
CA LEU A 51 -7.38 -6.85 -12.30
C LEU A 51 -6.88 -5.79 -13.28
N LYS A 52 -7.25 -5.88 -14.57
CA LYS A 52 -6.99 -4.83 -15.56
C LYS A 52 -7.65 -3.51 -15.17
N SER A 53 -8.87 -3.55 -14.65
CA SER A 53 -9.53 -2.33 -14.17
C SER A 53 -8.85 -1.75 -12.92
N VAL A 54 -8.26 -2.60 -12.06
CA VAL A 54 -7.41 -2.14 -10.93
C VAL A 54 -6.16 -1.42 -11.45
N GLN A 55 -5.48 -1.96 -12.48
CA GLN A 55 -4.32 -1.30 -13.10
C GLN A 55 -4.65 0.14 -13.57
N LEU A 56 -5.86 0.38 -14.06
CA LEU A 56 -6.27 1.69 -14.56
C LEU A 56 -6.60 2.70 -13.43
N ALA A 57 -6.79 2.23 -12.22
CA ALA A 57 -7.07 3.06 -11.05
C ALA A 57 -5.85 3.32 -10.16
N ILE A 58 -4.79 2.51 -10.29
CA ILE A 58 -3.78 2.42 -9.24
C ILE A 58 -2.89 3.65 -9.14
N ASP A 59 -2.52 4.29 -10.26
CA ASP A 59 -1.73 5.53 -10.24
C ASP A 59 -2.48 6.63 -9.47
N GLN A 60 -3.79 6.78 -9.74
CA GLN A 60 -4.64 7.72 -9.02
C GLN A 60 -4.68 7.40 -7.53
N ASN A 61 -4.86 6.13 -7.17
CA ASN A 61 -4.91 5.70 -5.76
C ASN A 61 -3.62 6.06 -5.01
N VAL A 62 -2.46 5.80 -5.62
CA VAL A 62 -1.16 6.18 -5.04
C VAL A 62 -1.03 7.69 -4.89
N LEU A 63 -1.33 8.45 -5.95
CA LEU A 63 -1.15 9.90 -5.97
C LEU A 63 -2.06 10.61 -4.97
N ILE A 64 -3.32 10.20 -4.84
CA ILE A 64 -4.24 10.75 -3.83
C ILE A 64 -3.68 10.56 -2.42
N ASN A 65 -3.15 9.39 -2.11
CA ASN A 65 -2.66 9.08 -0.77
C ASN A 65 -1.29 9.71 -0.48
N GLU A 66 -0.37 9.70 -1.43
CA GLU A 66 0.98 10.22 -1.18
C GLU A 66 1.02 11.76 -1.24
N MET A 67 0.35 12.39 -2.22
CA MET A 67 0.35 13.85 -2.33
C MET A 67 -0.32 14.54 -1.14
N ARG A 68 -1.33 13.93 -0.54
CA ARG A 68 -2.05 14.45 0.62
C ARG A 68 -1.40 14.05 1.95
N GLY A 69 -0.50 13.06 1.93
CA GLY A 69 0.29 12.64 3.09
C GLY A 69 1.45 13.57 3.41
N ASP A 70 2.14 13.30 4.52
CA ASP A 70 3.25 14.10 5.04
C ASP A 70 4.64 13.71 4.50
N LEU A 71 4.72 12.69 3.61
CA LEU A 71 6.01 12.18 3.12
C LEU A 71 6.47 12.81 1.82
N THR A 72 5.60 13.54 1.13
CA THR A 72 5.90 14.19 -0.16
C THR A 72 5.76 15.69 -0.11
N GLU A 73 6.49 16.37 -0.97
CA GLU A 73 6.36 17.82 -1.19
C GLU A 73 6.35 18.14 -2.69
N THR A 74 5.80 19.30 -3.03
CA THR A 74 5.77 19.83 -4.39
C THR A 74 7.01 20.68 -4.67
N ASN A 75 7.38 20.79 -5.94
CA ASN A 75 8.47 21.65 -6.40
C ASN A 75 8.02 22.55 -7.56
N MET A 76 8.94 23.30 -8.17
CA MET A 76 8.60 24.22 -9.24
C MET A 76 8.05 23.52 -10.51
N TYR A 77 8.35 22.24 -10.71
CA TYR A 77 7.91 21.45 -11.86
C TYR A 77 6.57 20.74 -11.63
N THR A 78 6.09 20.69 -10.39
CA THR A 78 4.83 20.02 -10.05
C THR A 78 3.66 20.63 -10.81
N GLN A 79 2.91 19.80 -11.54
CA GLN A 79 1.71 20.23 -12.26
C GLN A 79 0.57 20.61 -11.31
N THR A 80 -0.34 21.44 -11.84
CA THR A 80 -1.47 22.00 -11.08
C THR A 80 -2.29 20.93 -10.35
N ASP A 81 -2.67 19.84 -11.04
CA ASP A 81 -3.49 18.77 -10.43
C ASP A 81 -2.82 18.17 -9.18
N LEU A 82 -1.50 17.95 -9.21
CA LEU A 82 -0.77 17.43 -8.06
C LEU A 82 -0.63 18.45 -6.93
N ARG A 83 -0.47 19.76 -7.27
CA ARG A 83 -0.47 20.84 -6.27
C ARG A 83 -1.80 20.96 -5.56
N GLU A 84 -2.91 20.85 -6.31
CA GLU A 84 -4.27 20.87 -5.77
C GLU A 84 -4.52 19.70 -4.82
N LEU A 85 -4.00 18.50 -5.11
CA LEU A 85 -4.04 17.39 -4.15
C LEU A 85 -3.23 17.73 -2.90
N ALA A 86 -1.99 18.20 -3.06
CA ALA A 86 -1.06 18.44 -1.97
C ALA A 86 -1.55 19.51 -0.99
N ASN A 87 -2.19 20.60 -1.48
CA ASN A 87 -2.70 21.70 -0.66
C ASN A 87 -4.20 21.63 -0.37
N PHE A 88 -4.86 20.50 -0.65
CA PHE A 88 -6.29 20.28 -0.38
C PHE A 88 -7.22 21.24 -1.10
N SER A 89 -6.85 21.74 -2.29
CA SER A 89 -7.69 22.59 -3.13
C SER A 89 -8.30 21.87 -4.34
N ALA A 90 -8.11 20.54 -4.44
CA ALA A 90 -8.64 19.78 -5.56
C ALA A 90 -10.15 19.97 -5.75
N THR A 91 -10.52 20.17 -7.00
CA THR A 91 -11.92 20.30 -7.44
C THR A 91 -12.31 19.10 -8.28
N ALA A 92 -13.59 18.96 -8.59
CA ALA A 92 -14.09 17.92 -9.49
C ALA A 92 -13.47 17.98 -10.92
N ALA A 93 -12.74 19.02 -11.28
CA ALA A 93 -12.01 19.12 -12.55
C ALA A 93 -10.61 18.47 -12.50
N ASN A 94 -10.09 18.17 -11.31
CA ASN A 94 -8.78 17.55 -11.13
C ASN A 94 -8.75 16.17 -11.81
N LYS A 95 -7.72 15.89 -12.61
CA LYS A 95 -7.64 14.64 -13.38
C LYS A 95 -7.46 13.38 -12.52
N TYR A 96 -6.95 13.54 -11.29
CA TYR A 96 -6.77 12.45 -10.33
C TYR A 96 -7.96 12.31 -9.37
N ASP A 97 -8.99 13.14 -9.50
CA ASP A 97 -10.23 13.06 -8.73
C ASP A 97 -11.34 12.41 -9.56
N SER A 98 -11.27 11.09 -9.73
CA SER A 98 -12.25 10.32 -10.49
C SER A 98 -12.76 9.12 -9.72
N ALA A 99 -13.94 9.23 -9.11
CA ALA A 99 -14.63 8.10 -8.48
C ALA A 99 -14.97 6.99 -9.51
N TYR A 100 -15.14 7.35 -10.78
CA TYR A 100 -15.48 6.44 -11.87
C TYR A 100 -14.50 5.25 -11.99
N VAL A 101 -13.20 5.45 -11.76
CA VAL A 101 -12.22 4.36 -11.89
C VAL A 101 -12.49 3.23 -10.89
N TYR A 102 -12.96 3.55 -9.70
CA TYR A 102 -13.34 2.56 -8.69
C TYR A 102 -14.71 1.94 -8.99
N TYR A 103 -15.69 2.72 -9.42
CA TYR A 103 -16.99 2.19 -9.83
C TYR A 103 -16.90 1.25 -11.03
N ARG A 104 -15.94 1.46 -11.94
CA ARG A 104 -15.66 0.51 -13.01
C ARG A 104 -15.16 -0.83 -12.46
N ILE A 105 -14.26 -0.84 -11.47
CA ILE A 105 -13.81 -2.06 -10.80
C ILE A 105 -15.02 -2.77 -10.17
N ILE A 106 -15.82 -2.03 -9.39
CA ILE A 106 -17.02 -2.54 -8.71
C ILE A 106 -18.00 -3.17 -9.71
N ASN A 107 -18.28 -2.47 -10.81
CA ASN A 107 -19.23 -2.97 -11.81
C ASN A 107 -18.73 -4.24 -12.51
N ASN A 108 -17.43 -4.32 -12.81
CA ASN A 108 -16.81 -5.52 -13.36
C ASN A 108 -16.94 -6.71 -12.38
N CYS A 109 -16.68 -6.46 -11.09
CA CYS A 109 -16.88 -7.47 -10.06
C CYS A 109 -18.34 -7.89 -9.93
N ASN A 110 -19.29 -6.95 -9.92
CA ASN A 110 -20.72 -7.23 -9.82
C ASN A 110 -21.20 -8.07 -11.01
N TYR A 111 -20.75 -7.73 -12.22
CA TYR A 111 -21.09 -8.50 -13.41
C TYR A 111 -20.56 -9.94 -13.31
N TYR A 112 -19.32 -10.11 -12.94
CA TYR A 112 -18.71 -11.43 -12.76
C TYR A 112 -19.46 -12.24 -11.69
N ILE A 113 -19.71 -11.66 -10.52
CA ILE A 113 -20.40 -12.30 -9.39
C ILE A 113 -21.82 -12.75 -9.80
N ALA A 114 -22.54 -11.92 -10.57
CA ALA A 114 -23.90 -12.23 -11.01
C ALA A 114 -23.98 -13.35 -12.05
N HIS A 115 -22.92 -13.58 -12.83
CA HIS A 115 -22.94 -14.52 -13.95
C HIS A 115 -22.07 -15.77 -13.72
N ARG A 116 -21.28 -15.81 -12.65
CA ARG A 116 -20.38 -16.95 -12.41
C ARG A 116 -21.11 -18.14 -11.79
N ASP A 117 -21.02 -19.28 -12.45
CA ASP A 117 -21.50 -20.54 -11.89
C ASP A 117 -20.52 -21.07 -10.84
N THR A 118 -20.83 -20.82 -9.56
CA THR A 118 -20.06 -21.31 -8.42
C THR A 118 -20.19 -22.82 -8.21
N MET A 119 -21.12 -23.47 -8.89
CA MET A 119 -21.32 -24.93 -8.83
C MET A 119 -20.51 -25.68 -9.88
N LEU A 120 -19.75 -24.95 -10.73
CA LEU A 120 -18.91 -25.56 -11.75
C LEU A 120 -17.88 -26.52 -11.13
N MET A 121 -17.91 -27.77 -11.58
CA MET A 121 -17.09 -28.85 -11.03
C MET A 121 -16.05 -29.33 -12.04
N THR A 122 -14.85 -29.65 -11.52
CA THR A 122 -13.87 -30.49 -12.22
C THR A 122 -13.53 -31.65 -11.29
N GLY A 123 -13.99 -32.86 -11.64
CA GLY A 123 -14.00 -33.99 -10.69
C GLY A 123 -14.88 -33.69 -9.49
N SER A 124 -14.32 -33.77 -8.28
CA SER A 124 -15.01 -33.45 -7.02
C SER A 124 -14.79 -32.02 -6.52
N THR A 125 -14.04 -31.19 -7.26
CA THR A 125 -13.63 -29.85 -6.81
C THR A 125 -14.47 -28.78 -7.50
N LYS A 126 -15.00 -27.83 -6.72
CA LYS A 126 -15.61 -26.58 -7.22
C LYS A 126 -14.51 -25.62 -7.65
N VAL A 127 -14.33 -25.46 -8.96
CA VAL A 127 -13.16 -24.73 -9.49
C VAL A 127 -13.36 -23.22 -9.57
N ALA A 128 -14.61 -22.74 -9.55
CA ALA A 128 -14.94 -21.33 -9.67
C ALA A 128 -14.92 -20.56 -8.33
N ILE A 129 -14.92 -21.25 -7.19
CA ILE A 129 -14.99 -20.60 -5.88
C ILE A 129 -13.83 -19.63 -5.61
N PRO A 130 -12.54 -19.97 -5.84
CA PRO A 130 -11.46 -19.01 -5.60
C PRO A 130 -11.60 -17.73 -6.43
N GLU A 131 -12.02 -17.82 -7.66
CA GLU A 131 -12.23 -16.68 -8.56
C GLU A 131 -13.42 -15.81 -8.13
N TYR A 132 -14.51 -16.46 -7.70
CA TYR A 132 -15.67 -15.78 -7.15
C TYR A 132 -15.30 -14.98 -5.89
N VAL A 133 -14.51 -15.58 -5.01
CA VAL A 133 -14.02 -14.93 -3.78
C VAL A 133 -13.07 -13.78 -4.10
N GLU A 134 -12.22 -13.93 -5.11
CA GLU A 134 -11.36 -12.83 -5.60
C GLU A 134 -12.21 -11.64 -6.06
N ALA A 135 -13.26 -11.87 -6.85
CA ALA A 135 -14.17 -10.81 -7.28
C ALA A 135 -14.86 -10.10 -6.09
N LEU A 136 -15.26 -10.86 -5.05
CA LEU A 136 -15.81 -10.29 -3.83
C LEU A 136 -14.78 -9.43 -3.08
N ALA A 137 -13.54 -9.93 -2.96
CA ALA A 137 -12.45 -9.24 -2.27
C ALA A 137 -12.06 -7.93 -3.00
N VAL A 138 -11.90 -7.97 -4.33
CA VAL A 138 -11.59 -6.78 -5.14
C VAL A 138 -12.72 -5.76 -5.09
N ARG A 139 -13.99 -6.20 -5.14
CA ARG A 139 -15.15 -5.30 -4.96
C ARG A 139 -15.11 -4.58 -3.61
N ALA A 140 -14.87 -5.33 -2.54
CA ALA A 140 -14.79 -4.78 -1.19
C ALA A 140 -13.61 -3.81 -1.04
N TRP A 141 -12.45 -4.15 -1.59
CA TRP A 141 -11.29 -3.26 -1.65
C TRP A 141 -11.61 -1.95 -2.40
N ALA A 142 -12.26 -2.03 -3.56
CA ALA A 142 -12.61 -0.84 -4.33
C ALA A 142 -13.60 0.07 -3.60
N TYR A 143 -14.61 -0.48 -2.91
CA TYR A 143 -15.51 0.29 -2.05
C TYR A 143 -14.77 0.91 -0.86
N MET A 144 -13.85 0.17 -0.24
CA MET A 144 -13.01 0.72 0.83
C MET A 144 -12.19 1.92 0.34
N GLN A 145 -11.56 1.83 -0.85
CA GLN A 145 -10.82 2.98 -1.42
C GLN A 145 -11.74 4.17 -1.70
N LEU A 146 -12.93 3.93 -2.25
CA LEU A 146 -13.93 4.99 -2.44
C LEU A 146 -14.26 5.71 -1.14
N CYS A 147 -14.55 4.97 -0.07
CA CYS A 147 -14.87 5.58 1.22
C CYS A 147 -13.67 6.33 1.82
N LYS A 148 -12.44 5.83 1.65
CA LYS A 148 -11.22 6.54 2.08
C LYS A 148 -11.05 7.88 1.37
N HIS A 149 -11.39 7.95 0.09
CA HIS A 149 -11.20 9.16 -0.72
C HIS A 149 -12.39 10.13 -0.66
N TYR A 150 -13.62 9.61 -0.60
CA TYR A 150 -14.85 10.41 -0.79
C TYR A 150 -15.81 10.38 0.42
N GLY A 151 -15.52 9.59 1.44
CA GLY A 151 -16.36 9.46 2.63
C GLY A 151 -17.62 8.63 2.38
N THR A 152 -18.72 9.29 2.00
CA THR A 152 -20.00 8.63 1.68
C THR A 152 -20.17 8.47 0.18
N VAL A 153 -20.48 7.24 -0.27
CA VAL A 153 -20.44 6.84 -1.68
C VAL A 153 -21.71 6.09 -2.10
N ASP A 154 -22.00 6.08 -3.38
CA ASP A 154 -23.09 5.28 -3.92
C ASP A 154 -22.77 3.79 -3.81
N PHE A 155 -23.73 3.01 -3.31
CA PHE A 155 -23.58 1.59 -3.05
C PHE A 155 -24.56 0.75 -3.86
N TYR A 156 -24.03 -0.25 -4.58
CA TYR A 156 -24.79 -1.23 -5.33
C TYR A 156 -23.98 -2.52 -5.54
N THR A 157 -24.66 -3.66 -5.55
CA THR A 157 -24.04 -4.99 -5.73
C THR A 157 -24.55 -5.73 -6.96
N THR A 158 -25.47 -5.11 -7.72
CA THR A 158 -25.95 -5.61 -9.00
C THR A 158 -25.19 -4.94 -10.14
N PRO A 159 -24.92 -5.66 -11.27
CA PRO A 159 -24.28 -5.03 -12.40
C PRO A 159 -25.14 -3.93 -13.02
N ILE A 160 -24.50 -2.83 -13.39
CA ILE A 160 -25.11 -1.75 -14.17
C ILE A 160 -24.77 -2.00 -15.63
N THR A 161 -25.79 -2.23 -16.46
CA THR A 161 -25.66 -2.59 -17.87
C THR A 161 -26.30 -1.58 -18.83
N SER A 162 -26.99 -0.58 -18.28
CA SER A 162 -27.66 0.46 -19.07
C SER A 162 -27.46 1.85 -18.48
N ILE A 163 -27.59 2.88 -19.31
CA ILE A 163 -27.53 4.29 -18.91
C ILE A 163 -28.67 4.61 -17.93
N SER A 164 -29.85 4.00 -18.10
CA SER A 164 -30.99 4.17 -17.18
C SER A 164 -30.64 3.68 -15.78
N GLU A 165 -30.02 2.50 -15.66
CA GLU A 165 -29.56 1.96 -14.39
C GLU A 165 -28.44 2.81 -13.79
N ALA A 166 -27.52 3.32 -14.61
CA ALA A 166 -26.45 4.20 -14.15
C ALA A 166 -26.99 5.49 -13.51
N ASN A 167 -28.02 6.08 -14.11
CA ASN A 167 -28.64 7.32 -13.65
C ASN A 167 -29.68 7.13 -12.53
N ALA A 168 -30.08 5.89 -12.23
CA ALA A 168 -31.00 5.63 -11.13
C ALA A 168 -30.35 5.96 -9.77
N PRO A 169 -31.13 6.54 -8.81
CA PRO A 169 -30.62 6.80 -7.48
C PRO A 169 -30.08 5.53 -6.81
N LYS A 170 -28.94 5.66 -6.13
CA LYS A 170 -28.31 4.58 -5.37
C LYS A 170 -28.40 4.86 -3.88
N GLU A 171 -28.41 3.80 -3.09
CA GLU A 171 -28.20 3.91 -1.64
C GLU A 171 -26.81 4.50 -1.39
N LYS A 172 -26.68 5.39 -0.40
CA LYS A 172 -25.39 5.94 -0.01
C LYS A 172 -24.89 5.28 1.28
N LYS A 173 -23.62 4.87 1.28
CA LYS A 173 -22.97 4.26 2.43
C LYS A 173 -21.62 4.92 2.70
N ASP A 174 -21.31 5.07 3.97
CA ASP A 174 -19.99 5.36 4.48
C ASP A 174 -19.21 4.05 4.74
N MET A 175 -18.03 4.14 5.33
CA MET A 175 -17.19 2.97 5.62
C MET A 175 -17.91 1.95 6.51
N ALA A 176 -18.64 2.39 7.53
CA ALA A 176 -19.39 1.50 8.41
C ALA A 176 -20.55 0.81 7.67
N GLY A 177 -21.24 1.55 6.81
CA GLY A 177 -22.29 1.00 5.93
C GLY A 177 -21.75 -0.03 4.94
N ILE A 178 -20.57 0.22 4.36
CA ILE A 178 -19.87 -0.75 3.48
C ILE A 178 -19.46 -2.00 4.27
N ALA A 179 -18.87 -1.83 5.45
CA ALA A 179 -18.50 -2.95 6.32
C ALA A 179 -19.71 -3.84 6.65
N ASN A 180 -20.82 -3.25 7.10
CA ASN A 180 -22.04 -3.98 7.43
C ASN A 180 -22.62 -4.73 6.22
N ALA A 181 -22.47 -4.18 5.01
CA ALA A 181 -23.02 -4.79 3.81
C ALA A 181 -22.14 -5.94 3.25
N LEU A 182 -20.80 -5.81 3.28
CA LEU A 182 -19.89 -6.71 2.57
C LEU A 182 -19.21 -7.75 3.47
N LEU A 183 -18.89 -7.43 4.72
CA LEU A 183 -18.19 -8.36 5.61
C LEU A 183 -18.93 -9.69 5.85
N PRO A 184 -20.28 -9.72 6.01
CA PRO A 184 -20.98 -10.99 6.22
C PRO A 184 -20.85 -11.96 5.04
N GLU A 185 -20.76 -11.45 3.81
CA GLU A 185 -20.55 -12.26 2.62
C GLU A 185 -19.10 -12.76 2.55
N LEU A 186 -18.12 -11.88 2.74
CA LEU A 186 -16.69 -12.23 2.74
C LEU A 186 -16.35 -13.27 3.82
N ALA A 187 -16.94 -13.16 5.02
CA ALA A 187 -16.68 -14.05 6.14
C ALA A 187 -17.01 -15.53 5.85
N GLN A 188 -17.94 -15.80 4.92
CA GLN A 188 -18.27 -17.16 4.49
C GLN A 188 -17.14 -17.84 3.74
N TYR A 189 -16.20 -17.05 3.18
CA TYR A 189 -15.13 -17.50 2.31
C TYR A 189 -13.73 -17.26 2.87
N LYS A 190 -13.59 -16.92 4.15
CA LYS A 190 -12.30 -16.55 4.76
C LYS A 190 -11.22 -17.62 4.67
N GLN A 191 -11.61 -18.91 4.49
CA GLN A 191 -10.68 -20.04 4.34
C GLN A 191 -10.32 -20.34 2.87
N ILE A 192 -10.88 -19.61 1.93
CA ILE A 192 -10.61 -19.80 0.50
C ILE A 192 -9.33 -19.05 0.14
N ASP A 193 -8.40 -19.78 -0.44
CA ASP A 193 -7.14 -19.22 -0.93
C ASP A 193 -7.35 -18.54 -2.29
N VAL A 194 -6.44 -17.65 -2.64
CA VAL A 194 -6.49 -16.90 -3.90
C VAL A 194 -6.36 -17.84 -5.12
N PRO A 195 -6.93 -17.47 -6.29
CA PRO A 195 -6.76 -18.22 -7.52
C PRO A 195 -5.29 -18.41 -7.90
N ASN A 196 -4.97 -19.54 -8.50
CA ASN A 196 -3.62 -19.86 -8.95
C ASN A 196 -3.61 -20.35 -10.39
N TYR A 197 -3.11 -19.52 -11.28
CA TYR A 197 -2.96 -19.82 -12.72
C TYR A 197 -1.49 -20.03 -13.12
N GLY A 198 -0.59 -20.19 -12.15
CA GLY A 198 0.84 -20.27 -12.41
C GLY A 198 1.44 -18.91 -12.79
N GLU A 199 2.43 -18.94 -13.68
CA GLU A 199 3.05 -17.72 -14.21
C GLU A 199 2.26 -17.19 -15.40
N ILE A 200 1.96 -15.89 -15.38
CA ILE A 200 1.25 -15.18 -16.44
C ILE A 200 2.13 -14.06 -17.02
N ASP A 201 1.84 -13.65 -18.24
CA ASP A 201 2.49 -12.52 -18.90
C ASP A 201 1.78 -11.22 -18.54
N ALA A 202 2.46 -10.35 -17.80
CA ALA A 202 1.93 -9.05 -17.36
C ALA A 202 2.44 -7.87 -18.21
N GLY A 203 2.97 -8.12 -19.39
CA GLY A 203 3.46 -7.10 -20.30
C GLY A 203 4.97 -7.18 -20.55
N SER A 204 5.64 -6.03 -20.67
CA SER A 204 7.07 -5.97 -20.94
C SER A 204 7.82 -5.14 -19.91
N THR A 205 9.09 -5.49 -19.73
CA THR A 205 10.06 -4.65 -19.03
C THR A 205 10.46 -3.46 -19.90
N ASN A 206 11.25 -2.54 -19.33
CA ASN A 206 11.81 -1.38 -20.06
C ASN A 206 12.60 -1.78 -21.30
N PHE A 207 13.14 -3.00 -21.34
CA PHE A 207 13.91 -3.54 -22.46
C PHE A 207 13.08 -4.41 -23.42
N GLY A 208 11.75 -4.38 -23.31
CA GLY A 208 10.85 -5.16 -24.17
C GLY A 208 10.78 -6.66 -23.85
N VAL A 209 11.44 -7.12 -22.79
CA VAL A 209 11.39 -8.53 -22.36
C VAL A 209 10.03 -8.79 -21.68
N SER A 210 9.43 -9.96 -21.95
CA SER A 210 8.18 -10.37 -21.30
C SER A 210 8.30 -10.37 -19.78
N LYS A 211 7.36 -9.70 -19.12
CA LYS A 211 7.27 -9.61 -17.66
C LYS A 211 6.43 -10.75 -17.13
N LYS A 212 7.07 -11.81 -16.66
CA LYS A 212 6.40 -12.95 -16.03
C LYS A 212 6.12 -12.67 -14.56
N VAL A 213 4.89 -12.93 -14.13
CA VAL A 213 4.46 -12.76 -12.74
C VAL A 213 3.73 -14.00 -12.25
N ASN A 214 3.93 -14.35 -10.99
CA ASN A 214 3.14 -15.39 -10.34
C ASN A 214 1.73 -14.84 -10.08
N SER A 215 0.72 -15.48 -10.67
CA SER A 215 -0.68 -15.04 -10.58
C SER A 215 -1.18 -14.90 -9.14
N ARG A 216 -0.73 -15.73 -8.21
CA ARG A 216 -1.13 -15.62 -6.79
C ARG A 216 -0.73 -14.28 -6.17
N LYS A 217 0.36 -13.67 -6.63
CA LYS A 217 0.89 -12.41 -6.09
C LYS A 217 0.20 -11.16 -6.65
N ILE A 218 -0.75 -11.31 -7.54
CA ILE A 218 -1.57 -10.20 -8.07
C ILE A 218 -3.02 -10.27 -7.60
N MET A 219 -3.36 -11.27 -6.79
CA MET A 219 -4.71 -11.48 -6.25
C MET A 219 -4.84 -10.86 -4.85
N PHE A 220 -6.08 -10.58 -4.45
CA PHE A 220 -6.42 -9.90 -3.20
C PHE A 220 -6.91 -10.91 -2.16
N PRO A 221 -6.09 -11.26 -1.13
CA PRO A 221 -6.52 -12.20 -0.10
C PRO A 221 -7.72 -11.66 0.68
N VAL A 222 -8.79 -12.42 0.74
CA VAL A 222 -10.04 -12.02 1.40
C VAL A 222 -9.85 -11.63 2.87
N LEU A 223 -9.00 -12.38 3.59
CA LEU A 223 -8.70 -12.08 5.01
C LEU A 223 -8.04 -10.71 5.19
N LEU A 224 -7.13 -10.32 4.28
CA LEU A 224 -6.46 -9.02 4.39
C LEU A 224 -7.42 -7.87 4.09
N VAL A 225 -8.27 -8.02 3.07
CA VAL A 225 -9.32 -7.02 2.77
C VAL A 225 -10.32 -6.90 3.92
N MET A 226 -10.74 -8.01 4.51
CA MET A 226 -11.60 -8.00 5.71
C MET A 226 -10.91 -7.33 6.89
N GLY A 227 -9.63 -7.67 7.15
CA GLY A 227 -8.84 -7.07 8.22
C GLY A 227 -8.76 -5.55 8.09
N ASP A 228 -8.52 -5.05 6.88
CA ASP A 228 -8.49 -3.61 6.60
C ASP A 228 -9.83 -2.93 6.86
N ILE A 229 -10.94 -3.52 6.41
CA ILE A 229 -12.28 -2.96 6.65
C ILE A 229 -12.61 -2.96 8.14
N TYR A 230 -12.25 -4.01 8.88
CA TYR A 230 -12.41 -4.05 10.33
C TYR A 230 -11.57 -2.97 11.02
N LEU A 231 -10.31 -2.77 10.59
CA LEU A 231 -9.44 -1.75 11.15
C LEU A 231 -9.98 -0.33 10.90
N GLU A 232 -10.46 -0.05 9.68
CA GLU A 232 -11.09 1.22 9.31
C GLU A 232 -12.40 1.52 10.06
N THR A 233 -13.02 0.49 10.67
CA THR A 233 -14.27 0.60 11.43
C THR A 233 -14.09 0.37 12.93
N ASN A 234 -12.86 0.51 13.44
CA ASN A 234 -12.51 0.37 14.85
C ASN A 234 -12.84 -1.01 15.48
N GLN A 235 -12.91 -2.05 14.65
CA GLN A 235 -13.14 -3.42 15.08
C GLN A 235 -11.79 -4.14 15.21
N TYR A 236 -10.97 -3.70 16.16
CA TYR A 236 -9.55 -4.04 16.28
C TYR A 236 -9.28 -5.52 16.48
N GLU A 237 -10.07 -6.19 17.33
CA GLU A 237 -9.91 -7.62 17.57
C GLU A 237 -10.20 -8.46 16.32
N GLN A 238 -11.24 -8.11 15.57
CA GLN A 238 -11.58 -8.76 14.32
C GLN A 238 -10.51 -8.52 13.26
N ALA A 239 -9.97 -7.30 13.19
CA ALA A 239 -8.85 -6.97 12.31
C ALA A 239 -7.60 -7.80 12.64
N ALA A 240 -7.20 -7.85 13.92
CA ALA A 240 -6.07 -8.63 14.39
C ALA A 240 -6.24 -10.13 14.10
N LYS A 241 -7.44 -10.69 14.31
CA LYS A 241 -7.76 -12.09 13.95
C LYS A 241 -7.60 -12.36 12.46
N CYS A 242 -8.11 -11.48 11.60
CA CYS A 242 -7.97 -11.64 10.15
C CYS A 242 -6.49 -11.61 9.71
N TYR A 243 -5.71 -10.67 10.20
CA TYR A 243 -4.28 -10.60 9.89
C TYR A 243 -3.53 -11.83 10.42
N PHE A 244 -3.78 -12.24 11.65
CA PHE A 244 -3.21 -13.45 12.23
C PHE A 244 -3.59 -14.70 11.41
N GLU A 245 -4.87 -14.92 11.12
CA GLU A 245 -5.34 -16.09 10.35
C GLU A 245 -4.61 -16.16 8.99
N TYR A 246 -4.47 -15.02 8.30
CA TYR A 246 -3.75 -14.98 7.03
C TYR A 246 -2.25 -15.29 7.18
N LEU A 247 -1.58 -14.62 8.11
CA LEU A 247 -0.14 -14.84 8.37
C LEU A 247 0.15 -16.29 8.75
N ASN A 248 -0.71 -16.89 9.59
CA ASN A 248 -0.59 -18.28 10.03
C ASN A 248 -0.87 -19.26 8.88
N MET A 249 -1.93 -19.07 8.11
CA MET A 249 -2.29 -19.93 6.98
C MET A 249 -1.20 -19.94 5.90
N GLN A 250 -0.63 -18.79 5.58
CA GLN A 250 0.42 -18.64 4.58
C GLN A 250 1.84 -18.79 5.15
N ARG A 251 1.99 -19.01 6.48
CA ARG A 251 3.27 -19.12 7.19
C ARG A 251 4.21 -17.95 6.92
N ILE A 252 3.65 -16.74 6.89
CA ILE A 252 4.42 -15.53 6.66
C ILE A 252 5.01 -15.04 7.99
N ARG A 253 6.33 -14.97 8.06
CA ARG A 253 7.10 -14.50 9.21
C ARG A 253 7.70 -13.14 8.94
N GLN A 254 8.06 -12.40 10.01
CA GLN A 254 8.85 -11.19 9.88
C GLN A 254 10.27 -11.56 9.42
N ARG A 255 10.72 -10.87 8.38
CA ARG A 255 11.94 -11.22 7.67
C ARG A 255 13.18 -10.78 8.41
N ASN A 256 14.19 -11.63 8.39
CA ASN A 256 15.52 -11.29 8.81
C ASN A 256 16.26 -10.56 7.66
N PHE A 257 16.03 -9.27 7.50
CA PHE A 257 16.84 -8.41 6.65
C PHE A 257 17.02 -7.03 7.31
N PHE A 258 18.11 -6.41 7.02
CA PHE A 258 18.42 -5.03 7.42
C PHE A 258 19.24 -4.36 6.32
N ILE A 259 19.21 -3.04 6.28
CA ILE A 259 19.97 -2.26 5.31
C ILE A 259 21.31 -1.91 5.95
N ALA A 260 22.40 -2.32 5.30
CA ALA A 260 23.75 -1.94 5.70
C ALA A 260 24.16 -0.63 5.01
N PRO A 261 25.06 0.16 5.59
CA PRO A 261 25.60 1.35 4.95
C PRO A 261 26.24 1.01 3.59
N LEU A 262 25.88 1.76 2.53
CA LEU A 262 26.33 1.53 1.16
C LEU A 262 27.77 1.99 0.86
N PHE A 263 28.39 2.78 1.77
CA PHE A 263 29.70 3.39 1.56
C PHE A 263 30.62 3.15 2.76
N GLU A 264 31.95 3.27 2.52
CA GLU A 264 32.96 3.29 3.55
C GLU A 264 32.67 4.41 4.59
N TYR A 265 31.77 4.12 5.50
CA TYR A 265 31.78 4.89 6.72
C TYR A 265 33.06 4.52 7.47
N SER A 266 33.90 5.50 7.73
CA SER A 266 34.90 5.36 8.77
C SER A 266 34.15 5.14 10.08
N TYR A 267 33.98 3.88 10.43
CA TYR A 267 33.42 3.52 11.71
C TYR A 267 34.35 4.09 12.78
N PRO A 268 33.90 4.91 13.70
CA PRO A 268 34.71 5.27 14.82
C PRO A 268 35.09 3.97 15.54
N ASP A 269 36.37 3.82 15.85
CA ASP A 269 36.91 2.78 16.73
C ASP A 269 36.86 1.32 16.23
N ASN A 270 37.36 1.04 15.02
CA ASN A 270 37.58 -0.32 14.52
C ASN A 270 36.33 -1.24 14.45
N ILE A 271 35.15 -0.68 14.25
CA ILE A 271 33.94 -1.46 14.06
C ILE A 271 33.95 -2.06 12.66
N MET A 272 33.92 -3.39 12.58
CA MET A 272 33.75 -4.05 11.30
C MET A 272 32.34 -3.80 10.76
N PRO A 273 32.20 -3.34 9.50
CA PRO A 273 30.93 -3.40 8.82
C PRO A 273 30.43 -4.86 8.85
N PRO A 274 29.13 -5.11 8.94
CA PRO A 274 28.59 -6.46 8.87
C PRO A 274 29.02 -7.08 7.54
N MET A 275 30.05 -7.95 7.61
CA MET A 275 30.83 -8.41 6.45
C MET A 275 30.01 -9.16 5.40
N SER A 276 28.90 -9.73 5.78
CA SER A 276 28.07 -10.53 4.86
C SER A 276 26.72 -9.87 4.56
N GLY A 277 26.33 -8.85 5.29
CA GLY A 277 25.05 -8.18 5.15
C GLY A 277 24.97 -7.21 3.98
N TYR A 278 26.09 -6.70 3.55
CA TYR A 278 26.20 -5.67 2.52
C TYR A 278 25.49 -6.01 1.21
N TYR A 279 25.73 -7.18 0.67
CA TYR A 279 25.12 -7.63 -0.58
C TYR A 279 23.71 -8.21 -0.39
N THR A 280 23.46 -8.86 0.73
CA THR A 280 22.19 -9.54 0.99
C THR A 280 21.08 -8.53 1.29
N VAL A 281 21.40 -7.44 1.94
CA VAL A 281 20.43 -6.47 2.43
C VAL A 281 19.98 -5.53 1.34
N GLU A 282 20.90 -4.98 0.57
CA GLU A 282 20.57 -4.11 -0.56
C GLU A 282 19.78 -4.88 -1.63
N ASN A 283 20.21 -6.08 -1.97
CA ASN A 283 19.52 -6.93 -2.93
C ASN A 283 18.11 -7.29 -2.44
N PHE A 284 17.93 -7.58 -1.15
CA PHE A 284 16.62 -7.95 -0.63
C PHE A 284 15.63 -6.78 -0.69
N TRP A 285 16.02 -5.57 -0.26
CA TRP A 285 15.18 -4.40 -0.33
C TRP A 285 14.85 -4.03 -1.78
N SER A 286 15.84 -4.05 -2.65
CA SER A 286 15.63 -3.78 -4.08
C SER A 286 14.76 -4.84 -4.74
N ASP A 287 14.85 -6.12 -4.34
CA ASP A 287 14.04 -7.22 -4.86
C ASP A 287 12.54 -7.05 -4.59
N ILE A 288 12.17 -6.32 -3.52
CA ILE A 288 10.76 -5.97 -3.24
C ILE A 288 10.18 -5.06 -4.34
N PHE A 289 11.02 -4.20 -4.92
CA PHE A 289 10.61 -3.16 -5.87
C PHE A 289 11.09 -3.40 -7.31
N THR A 290 11.52 -4.62 -7.62
CA THR A 290 11.97 -5.00 -8.97
C THR A 290 10.83 -5.33 -9.92
N VAL A 291 11.18 -5.53 -11.17
CA VAL A 291 10.25 -5.90 -12.27
C VAL A 291 9.54 -7.22 -12.01
N SER A 292 10.23 -8.19 -11.43
CA SER A 292 9.67 -9.50 -11.11
C SER A 292 10.00 -9.85 -9.65
N PRO A 293 9.21 -9.34 -8.70
CA PRO A 293 9.50 -9.54 -7.30
C PRO A 293 9.29 -11.01 -6.93
N ASN A 294 10.36 -11.78 -7.02
CA ASN A 294 10.42 -13.17 -6.59
C ASN A 294 10.79 -13.30 -5.12
N GLY A 295 10.94 -12.16 -4.45
CA GLY A 295 11.27 -12.12 -3.03
C GLY A 295 10.33 -13.03 -2.25
N PRO A 296 10.87 -13.95 -1.44
CA PRO A 296 10.05 -14.91 -0.73
C PRO A 296 9.18 -14.15 0.26
N ASN A 297 7.91 -14.45 0.31
CA ASN A 297 6.95 -14.11 1.37
C ASN A 297 6.78 -12.63 1.78
N GLU A 298 7.67 -11.71 1.39
CA GLU A 298 7.47 -10.27 1.68
C GLU A 298 6.36 -9.71 0.79
N ILE A 299 6.35 -10.01 -0.51
CA ILE A 299 5.32 -9.56 -1.44
C ILE A 299 4.13 -10.51 -1.41
N ILE A 300 2.98 -9.98 -1.04
CA ILE A 300 1.70 -10.70 -0.99
C ILE A 300 0.86 -10.35 -2.22
N THR A 301 0.56 -9.07 -2.41
CA THR A 301 -0.23 -8.58 -3.54
C THR A 301 0.40 -7.33 -4.13
N TYR A 302 0.63 -7.32 -5.42
CA TYR A 302 1.03 -6.12 -6.15
C TYR A 302 0.27 -5.98 -7.47
N VAL A 303 0.20 -4.77 -7.98
CA VAL A 303 -0.36 -4.47 -9.30
C VAL A 303 0.82 -4.34 -10.27
N PRO A 304 0.96 -5.30 -11.22
CA PRO A 304 2.04 -5.25 -12.20
C PRO A 304 1.75 -4.18 -13.26
N MET A 305 2.64 -3.21 -13.43
CA MET A 305 2.51 -2.14 -14.41
C MET A 305 3.68 -2.18 -15.39
N ALA A 306 3.45 -1.65 -16.59
CA ALA A 306 4.51 -1.41 -17.56
C ALA A 306 5.10 -0.01 -17.37
N VAL A 307 6.40 0.12 -17.58
CA VAL A 307 7.09 1.41 -17.48
C VAL A 307 7.15 2.12 -18.83
N ASN A 308 7.06 1.38 -19.92
CA ASN A 308 6.98 1.92 -21.28
C ASN A 308 5.72 1.42 -21.99
N GLY A 309 5.29 2.13 -23.03
CA GLY A 309 4.07 1.81 -23.77
C GLY A 309 4.17 0.64 -24.76
N LEU A 310 5.24 -0.15 -24.75
CA LEU A 310 5.42 -1.23 -25.72
C LEU A 310 4.41 -2.35 -25.49
N ARG A 311 4.12 -2.68 -24.23
CA ARG A 311 3.21 -3.76 -23.87
C ARG A 311 2.74 -3.63 -22.42
N GLY A 312 1.44 -3.84 -22.18
CA GLY A 312 0.84 -3.75 -20.84
C GLY A 312 0.31 -2.36 -20.49
N THR A 313 -0.26 -2.21 -19.30
CA THR A 313 -0.75 -0.93 -18.77
C THR A 313 0.41 -0.14 -18.19
N THR A 314 0.63 1.05 -18.70
CA THR A 314 1.72 1.92 -18.23
C THR A 314 1.37 2.64 -16.93
N THR A 315 2.40 2.92 -16.12
CA THR A 315 2.34 3.81 -14.97
C THR A 315 3.21 5.04 -15.20
N ASN A 316 2.74 6.20 -14.71
CA ASN A 316 3.52 7.44 -14.71
C ASN A 316 4.26 7.67 -13.38
N LEU A 317 4.05 6.84 -12.37
CA LEU A 317 4.64 7.04 -11.05
C LEU A 317 6.16 7.16 -11.06
N PRO A 318 6.92 6.27 -11.78
CA PRO A 318 8.36 6.41 -11.86
C PRO A 318 8.80 7.79 -12.36
N LYS A 319 8.12 8.34 -13.37
CA LYS A 319 8.42 9.66 -13.92
C LYS A 319 8.10 10.77 -12.93
N LEU A 320 6.92 10.72 -12.31
CA LEU A 320 6.44 11.74 -11.36
C LEU A 320 7.34 11.82 -10.13
N PHE A 321 7.80 10.68 -9.63
CA PHE A 321 8.69 10.57 -8.48
C PHE A 321 10.18 10.67 -8.85
N GLY A 322 10.49 10.95 -10.13
CA GLY A 322 11.86 11.11 -10.59
C GLY A 322 12.66 9.84 -10.67
N TYR A 323 12.01 8.66 -10.64
CA TYR A 323 12.69 7.42 -10.88
C TYR A 323 13.13 7.33 -12.34
N ASN A 324 14.35 6.88 -12.46
CA ASN A 324 15.15 6.71 -13.67
C ASN A 324 14.42 6.05 -14.83
N TYR A 325 13.79 6.83 -15.68
CA TYR A 325 13.44 6.37 -17.01
C TYR A 325 14.66 6.41 -17.89
N TYR A 326 15.29 5.31 -18.08
CA TYR A 326 16.02 5.13 -19.31
C TYR A 326 14.98 5.00 -20.40
N THR A 327 14.57 6.09 -20.98
CA THR A 327 13.96 6.02 -22.28
C THR A 327 15.03 5.55 -23.22
N THR A 328 14.78 4.66 -23.77
CA THR A 328 15.31 3.91 -24.83
C THR A 328 15.20 4.63 -26.16
N ASP A 329 15.84 5.69 -26.30
CA ASP A 329 16.58 5.93 -27.51
C ASP A 329 17.92 5.17 -27.38
N VAL A 330 17.80 3.87 -27.17
CA VAL A 330 18.89 2.97 -27.53
C VAL A 330 18.87 2.96 -29.03
N ASP A 331 19.66 3.84 -29.62
CA ASP A 331 20.12 3.66 -30.97
C ASP A 331 20.92 2.36 -30.99
N THR A 332 20.26 1.27 -31.37
CA THR A 332 20.84 -0.08 -31.43
C THR A 332 21.91 -0.17 -32.49
N THR A 333 22.21 0.91 -33.21
CA THR A 333 23.18 0.94 -34.29
C THR A 333 24.60 1.23 -33.82
N ASP A 334 24.76 1.83 -32.63
CA ASP A 334 26.11 2.12 -32.09
C ASP A 334 26.28 1.51 -30.69
N ASN A 335 27.13 0.50 -30.61
CA ASN A 335 27.58 -0.18 -29.37
C ASN A 335 28.33 0.76 -28.38
N LYS A 336 27.93 2.01 -28.26
CA LYS A 336 28.47 2.93 -27.27
C LYS A 336 27.64 2.91 -26.02
N SER A 337 28.26 2.45 -24.97
CA SER A 337 27.76 2.56 -23.59
C SER A 337 27.28 4.00 -23.35
N GLN A 338 25.96 4.20 -23.26
CA GLN A 338 25.40 5.50 -23.02
C GLN A 338 25.36 5.78 -21.52
N THR A 339 26.30 6.53 -21.06
CA THR A 339 26.33 7.16 -19.74
C THR A 339 25.64 8.53 -19.71
N SER A 340 25.03 8.97 -20.79
CA SER A 340 24.51 10.34 -20.93
C SER A 340 23.00 10.53 -20.70
N GLY A 341 22.25 9.46 -20.42
CA GLY A 341 20.80 9.54 -20.22
C GLY A 341 20.35 10.12 -18.89
N SER A 342 21.23 10.27 -17.91
CA SER A 342 20.87 10.72 -16.55
C SER A 342 20.43 12.18 -16.45
N ASP A 343 20.76 12.99 -17.44
CA ASP A 343 20.59 14.44 -17.37
C ASP A 343 19.17 14.92 -17.57
N MET A 344 18.35 14.22 -18.35
CA MET A 344 16.99 14.66 -18.66
C MET A 344 15.96 14.35 -17.56
N TYR A 345 16.19 13.34 -16.74
CA TYR A 345 15.17 12.82 -15.81
C TYR A 345 15.03 13.63 -14.54
N ILE A 346 16.11 14.22 -14.11
CA ILE A 346 16.19 15.04 -12.92
C ILE A 346 15.35 16.30 -13.07
N LEU A 347 15.16 16.75 -14.30
CA LEU A 347 14.40 17.97 -14.63
C LEU A 347 12.88 17.77 -14.70
N GLU A 348 12.40 16.53 -14.87
CA GLU A 348 10.97 16.26 -15.07
C GLU A 348 10.24 15.77 -13.82
N ARG A 349 10.96 15.54 -12.70
CA ARG A 349 10.29 15.11 -11.47
C ARG A 349 9.32 16.17 -10.96
N GLU A 350 8.16 15.72 -10.55
CA GLU A 350 7.09 16.57 -10.06
C GLU A 350 6.84 16.42 -8.56
N ILE A 351 7.32 15.31 -7.97
CA ILE A 351 7.09 14.94 -6.57
C ILE A 351 8.45 14.69 -5.90
N GLU A 352 8.67 15.33 -4.76
CA GLU A 352 9.87 15.14 -3.95
C GLU A 352 9.53 14.51 -2.59
N PRO A 353 10.49 13.79 -1.98
CA PRO A 353 10.40 13.45 -0.58
C PRO A 353 10.34 14.71 0.26
N SER A 354 9.40 14.77 1.20
CA SER A 354 9.27 15.94 2.07
C SER A 354 10.45 16.06 3.04
N GLN A 355 10.70 17.29 3.50
CA GLN A 355 11.67 17.51 4.56
C GLN A 355 11.25 16.81 5.87
N GLN A 356 9.93 16.64 6.10
CA GLN A 356 9.40 15.90 7.25
C GLN A 356 9.85 14.44 7.24
N TYR A 357 9.73 13.75 6.08
CA TYR A 357 10.23 12.38 5.93
C TYR A 357 11.74 12.29 6.17
N ILE A 358 12.50 13.20 5.58
CA ILE A 358 13.97 13.24 5.75
C ILE A 358 14.34 13.43 7.23
N ASN A 359 13.66 14.36 7.92
CA ASN A 359 13.90 14.62 9.33
C ASN A 359 13.54 13.42 10.21
N LEU A 360 12.39 12.78 9.94
CA LEU A 360 11.97 11.59 10.67
C LEU A 360 13.04 10.48 10.58
N CYS A 361 13.53 10.17 9.38
CA CYS A 361 14.56 9.15 9.22
C CYS A 361 15.89 9.57 9.86
N ASN A 362 16.29 10.83 9.76
CA ASN A 362 17.54 11.33 10.33
C ASN A 362 17.51 11.40 11.87
N SER A 363 16.32 11.48 12.48
CA SER A 363 16.19 11.51 13.94
C SER A 363 16.34 10.13 14.60
N GLN A 364 16.31 9.07 13.81
CA GLN A 364 16.43 7.70 14.31
C GLN A 364 17.88 7.36 14.66
N ASP A 365 18.07 6.47 15.63
CA ASP A 365 19.34 5.87 15.95
C ASP A 365 19.59 4.64 15.05
N TRP A 366 20.84 4.40 14.71
CA TRP A 366 21.29 3.18 14.06
C TRP A 366 22.11 2.36 15.05
N TYR A 367 21.80 1.08 15.18
CA TYR A 367 22.34 0.18 16.19
C TYR A 367 23.35 -0.77 15.59
N TYR A 368 24.47 -0.98 16.26
CA TYR A 368 25.51 -1.88 15.77
C TYR A 368 26.26 -2.55 16.91
N ARG A 369 26.78 -3.73 16.64
CA ARG A 369 27.60 -4.50 17.58
C ARG A 369 29.07 -4.29 17.28
N PRO A 370 29.90 -3.84 18.23
CA PRO A 370 31.34 -3.79 18.08
C PRO A 370 31.91 -5.20 17.83
N SER A 371 32.94 -5.31 16.98
CA SER A 371 33.58 -6.59 16.64
C SER A 371 34.15 -7.33 17.86
N GLU A 372 34.47 -6.61 18.92
CA GLU A 372 35.08 -7.14 20.15
C GLU A 372 34.06 -7.56 21.21
N SER A 373 32.79 -7.29 21.00
CA SER A 373 31.73 -7.60 21.97
C SER A 373 30.69 -8.56 21.41
N LEU A 374 30.29 -9.53 22.23
CA LEU A 374 29.19 -10.44 21.89
C LEU A 374 27.83 -9.90 22.34
N THR A 375 27.81 -8.95 23.25
CA THR A 375 26.60 -8.47 23.93
C THR A 375 26.35 -6.98 23.76
N ASP A 376 27.41 -6.16 23.67
CA ASP A 376 27.23 -4.72 23.67
C ASP A 376 26.71 -4.24 22.31
N ILE A 377 25.60 -3.51 22.32
CA ILE A 377 25.03 -2.83 21.14
C ILE A 377 25.17 -1.32 21.39
N LEU A 378 25.81 -0.64 20.46
CA LEU A 378 26.02 0.79 20.49
C LEU A 378 25.11 1.51 19.51
N THR A 379 24.98 2.82 19.68
CA THR A 379 24.18 3.68 18.80
C THR A 379 25.07 4.60 17.97
N SER A 380 24.61 4.89 16.76
CA SER A 380 25.17 5.90 15.86
C SER A 380 24.07 6.79 15.31
N LYS A 381 24.39 8.02 14.94
CA LYS A 381 23.48 9.00 14.35
C LYS A 381 23.41 8.91 12.81
N LEU A 382 23.56 7.72 12.24
CA LEU A 382 23.37 7.49 10.81
C LEU A 382 21.93 7.69 10.35
N GLY A 383 20.98 7.60 11.29
CA GLY A 383 19.56 7.62 11.01
C GLY A 383 19.05 6.29 10.45
N ASP A 384 17.80 6.27 10.03
CA ASP A 384 17.20 5.11 9.40
C ASP A 384 17.69 4.94 7.96
N LEU A 385 18.32 3.81 7.67
CA LEU A 385 18.96 3.56 6.37
C LEU A 385 17.98 3.25 5.24
N ARG A 386 16.70 2.93 5.54
CA ARG A 386 15.65 2.78 4.52
C ARG A 386 15.53 4.04 3.66
N ARG A 387 15.80 5.21 4.25
CA ARG A 387 15.86 6.46 3.50
C ARG A 387 16.92 6.45 2.41
N GLN A 388 18.11 5.91 2.67
CA GLN A 388 19.22 5.95 1.71
C GLN A 388 18.95 5.08 0.48
N VAL A 389 18.27 3.95 0.65
CA VAL A 389 17.89 3.06 -0.44
C VAL A 389 16.59 3.48 -1.15
N THR A 390 15.72 4.22 -0.46
CA THR A 390 14.45 4.71 -1.00
C THR A 390 14.62 6.05 -1.72
N VAL A 391 15.45 6.94 -1.17
CA VAL A 391 15.68 8.30 -1.69
C VAL A 391 17.15 8.47 -2.01
N GLN A 392 17.47 8.41 -3.28
CA GLN A 392 18.83 8.68 -3.74
C GLN A 392 19.06 10.17 -3.93
N THR A 393 20.24 10.64 -3.59
CA THR A 393 20.70 11.99 -3.93
C THR A 393 21.66 11.91 -5.11
N VAL A 394 21.29 12.56 -6.20
CA VAL A 394 22.14 12.67 -7.41
C VAL A 394 22.71 14.07 -7.47
N GLN A 395 24.03 14.19 -7.53
CA GLN A 395 24.73 15.46 -7.67
C GLN A 395 24.97 15.76 -9.14
N LYS A 396 24.60 16.98 -9.58
CA LYS A 396 24.89 17.46 -10.93
C LYS A 396 25.37 18.91 -10.85
N GLY A 397 26.67 19.12 -11.08
CA GLY A 397 27.28 20.42 -10.82
C GLY A 397 27.09 20.82 -9.36
N ASP A 398 26.58 22.01 -9.13
CA ASP A 398 26.29 22.54 -7.78
C ASP A 398 24.88 22.16 -7.27
N SER A 399 24.11 21.40 -8.05
CA SER A 399 22.73 21.02 -7.70
C SER A 399 22.65 19.56 -7.26
N ALA A 400 21.90 19.33 -6.16
CA ALA A 400 21.58 17.99 -5.66
C ALA A 400 20.06 17.71 -5.86
N PHE A 401 19.76 16.51 -6.33
CA PHE A 401 18.40 16.08 -6.61
C PHE A 401 18.08 14.81 -5.85
N ARG A 402 16.90 14.76 -5.25
CA ARG A 402 16.40 13.59 -4.52
C ARG A 402 15.45 12.78 -5.41
N LEU A 403 15.73 11.49 -5.59
CA LEU A 403 14.95 10.57 -6.42
C LEU A 403 14.39 9.45 -5.55
N MET A 404 13.14 9.07 -5.76
CA MET A 404 12.51 7.94 -5.07
C MET A 404 12.59 6.68 -5.92
N THR A 405 13.06 5.57 -5.34
CA THR A 405 13.45 4.36 -6.08
C THR A 405 12.40 3.25 -6.05
N LYS A 406 11.36 3.33 -5.21
CA LYS A 406 10.38 2.25 -5.01
C LYS A 406 9.56 1.87 -6.25
N TYR A 407 9.56 2.69 -7.28
CA TYR A 407 8.83 2.42 -8.53
C TYR A 407 9.72 1.87 -9.66
N ASN A 408 10.94 1.45 -9.37
CA ASN A 408 11.92 0.95 -10.34
C ASN A 408 11.35 -0.15 -11.25
N GLY A 409 10.69 -1.13 -10.67
CA GLY A 409 10.09 -2.24 -11.40
C GLY A 409 8.75 -1.93 -12.07
N GLY A 410 8.18 -0.75 -11.86
CA GLY A 410 6.83 -0.41 -12.30
C GLY A 410 5.73 -1.18 -11.58
N ASN A 411 6.04 -1.92 -10.51
CA ASN A 411 5.04 -2.63 -9.69
C ASN A 411 4.58 -1.73 -8.55
N ILE A 412 3.30 -1.81 -8.22
CA ILE A 412 2.71 -1.07 -7.10
C ILE A 412 2.25 -2.08 -6.07
N ASN A 413 2.88 -2.09 -4.88
CA ASN A 413 2.55 -2.99 -3.80
C ASN A 413 1.22 -2.58 -3.15
N ILE A 414 0.31 -3.55 -2.97
CA ILE A 414 -0.94 -3.40 -2.21
C ILE A 414 -0.77 -4.00 -0.82
N TYR A 415 -0.25 -5.22 -0.78
CA TYR A 415 0.04 -5.95 0.45
C TYR A 415 1.44 -6.54 0.41
N ARG A 416 2.19 -6.29 1.46
CA ARG A 416 3.42 -7.02 1.76
C ARG A 416 3.47 -7.37 3.25
N ALA A 417 4.34 -8.29 3.65
CA ALA A 417 4.40 -8.80 5.03
C ALA A 417 4.51 -7.66 6.04
N SER A 418 5.42 -6.70 5.82
CA SER A 418 5.58 -5.53 6.70
C SER A 418 4.31 -4.69 6.81
N THR A 419 3.53 -4.52 5.73
CA THR A 419 2.24 -3.81 5.78
C THR A 419 1.26 -4.52 6.71
N VAL A 420 1.16 -5.85 6.60
CA VAL A 420 0.24 -6.66 7.41
C VAL A 420 0.65 -6.63 8.89
N TYR A 421 1.95 -6.78 9.17
CA TYR A 421 2.45 -6.72 10.56
C TYR A 421 2.29 -5.33 11.19
N LEU A 422 2.49 -4.24 10.45
CA LEU A 422 2.26 -2.88 10.97
C LEU A 422 0.78 -2.61 11.27
N ARG A 423 -0.14 -3.08 10.41
CA ARG A 423 -1.59 -3.01 10.68
C ARG A 423 -1.99 -3.91 11.85
N LEU A 424 -1.36 -5.08 11.99
CA LEU A 424 -1.54 -5.92 13.18
C LEU A 424 -1.04 -5.21 14.45
N ALA A 425 0.13 -4.57 14.41
CA ALA A 425 0.64 -3.77 15.54
C ALA A 425 -0.33 -2.65 15.93
N GLU A 426 -0.90 -1.93 14.96
CA GLU A 426 -1.94 -0.93 15.18
C GLU A 426 -3.17 -1.52 15.87
N ALA A 427 -3.68 -2.66 15.36
CA ALA A 427 -4.83 -3.34 15.94
C ALA A 427 -4.57 -3.82 17.38
N LEU A 428 -3.42 -4.46 17.64
CA LEU A 428 -3.03 -4.93 18.98
C LEU A 428 -2.87 -3.76 19.96
N ASN A 429 -2.26 -2.66 19.52
CA ASN A 429 -2.14 -1.46 20.32
C ASN A 429 -3.52 -0.91 20.74
N ARG A 430 -4.45 -0.80 19.79
CA ARG A 430 -5.82 -0.32 20.05
C ARG A 430 -6.67 -1.31 20.85
N MET A 431 -6.32 -2.58 20.90
CA MET A 431 -6.89 -3.56 21.82
C MET A 431 -6.38 -3.40 23.26
N GLY A 432 -5.40 -2.51 23.51
CA GLY A 432 -4.80 -2.29 24.82
C GLY A 432 -3.51 -3.06 25.10
N TYR A 433 -2.85 -3.56 24.04
CA TYR A 433 -1.61 -4.33 24.12
C TYR A 433 -0.42 -3.62 23.41
N PRO A 434 -0.01 -2.43 23.89
CA PRO A 434 1.08 -1.67 23.26
C PRO A 434 2.43 -2.39 23.33
N ASP A 435 2.67 -3.24 24.31
CA ASP A 435 3.86 -4.08 24.43
C ASP A 435 3.91 -5.18 23.33
N ALA A 436 2.78 -5.80 22.99
CA ALA A 436 2.70 -6.71 21.83
C ALA A 436 2.94 -5.97 20.50
N ALA A 437 2.39 -4.77 20.36
CA ALA A 437 2.64 -3.94 19.19
C ALA A 437 4.13 -3.57 19.07
N PHE A 438 4.77 -3.20 20.17
CA PHE A 438 6.21 -2.90 20.19
C PHE A 438 7.07 -4.13 19.87
N MET A 439 6.67 -5.33 20.31
CA MET A 439 7.35 -6.57 19.93
C MET A 439 7.43 -6.75 18.40
N ILE A 440 6.37 -6.41 17.66
CA ILE A 440 6.39 -6.43 16.20
C ILE A 440 7.44 -5.47 15.63
N LEU A 441 7.61 -4.29 16.25
CA LEU A 441 8.60 -3.32 15.78
C LEU A 441 10.03 -3.74 16.14
N LYS A 442 10.25 -4.28 17.34
CA LYS A 442 11.58 -4.53 17.90
C LYS A 442 12.15 -5.89 17.55
N ASP A 443 11.45 -6.95 17.90
CA ASP A 443 11.96 -8.34 17.86
C ASP A 443 11.27 -9.21 16.81
N GLY A 444 10.12 -8.75 16.30
CA GLY A 444 9.19 -9.57 15.55
C GLY A 444 8.44 -10.57 16.44
N MET A 445 7.39 -11.18 15.88
CA MET A 445 6.58 -12.16 16.58
C MET A 445 7.39 -13.45 16.78
N SER A 446 8.07 -13.57 17.90
CA SER A 446 8.97 -14.68 18.24
C SER A 446 8.55 -15.35 19.53
N TYR A 447 8.41 -16.69 19.49
CA TYR A 447 8.01 -17.50 20.66
C TYR A 447 8.94 -17.30 21.86
N SER A 448 10.24 -17.16 21.62
CA SER A 448 11.23 -16.95 22.70
C SER A 448 10.95 -15.72 23.58
N LYS A 449 10.14 -14.79 23.13
CA LYS A 449 9.80 -13.59 23.88
C LYS A 449 8.71 -13.78 24.94
N LEU A 450 7.97 -14.90 24.88
CA LEU A 450 6.99 -15.24 25.92
C LEU A 450 7.66 -15.56 27.26
N ASP A 451 8.84 -16.18 27.22
CA ASP A 451 9.58 -16.62 28.41
C ASP A 451 10.55 -15.54 28.93
N GLU A 452 10.69 -14.41 28.23
CA GLU A 452 11.57 -13.32 28.65
C GLU A 452 10.91 -12.50 29.77
N ALA A 453 11.46 -12.60 30.97
CA ALA A 453 10.88 -11.98 32.16
C ALA A 453 10.70 -10.46 32.01
N GLY A 454 9.45 -10.01 32.14
CA GLY A 454 9.12 -8.57 32.08
C GLY A 454 9.08 -7.96 30.69
N TYR A 455 9.26 -8.77 29.63
CA TYR A 455 9.17 -8.29 28.24
C TYR A 455 7.72 -8.01 27.83
N LEU A 456 6.83 -8.96 28.09
CA LEU A 456 5.38 -8.81 27.89
C LEU A 456 4.64 -8.89 29.22
N LYS A 457 3.51 -8.22 29.30
CA LYS A 457 2.62 -8.32 30.45
C LYS A 457 1.89 -9.67 30.44
N PRO A 458 1.48 -10.21 31.61
CA PRO A 458 0.75 -11.48 31.69
C PRO A 458 -0.51 -11.51 30.83
N GLU A 459 -1.30 -10.44 30.82
CA GLU A 459 -2.51 -10.29 30.01
C GLU A 459 -2.20 -10.31 28.50
N THR A 460 -1.05 -9.77 28.09
CA THR A 460 -0.58 -9.79 26.71
C THR A 460 -0.19 -11.22 26.30
N ILE A 461 0.49 -11.96 27.16
CA ILE A 461 0.83 -13.37 26.92
C ILE A 461 -0.45 -14.19 26.77
N GLU A 462 -1.44 -14.01 27.67
CA GLU A 462 -2.72 -14.69 27.58
C GLU A 462 -3.43 -14.38 26.25
N MET A 463 -3.47 -13.12 25.84
CA MET A 463 -4.07 -12.70 24.57
C MET A 463 -3.38 -13.37 23.37
N LEU A 464 -2.04 -13.41 23.35
CA LEU A 464 -1.24 -13.99 22.26
C LEU A 464 -1.25 -15.53 22.23
N THR A 465 -1.78 -16.17 23.27
CA THR A 465 -1.94 -17.63 23.33
C THR A 465 -3.38 -18.10 23.15
N THR A 466 -4.35 -17.22 23.36
CA THR A 466 -5.79 -17.58 23.33
C THR A 466 -6.59 -16.80 22.28
N THR A 467 -6.59 -15.48 22.35
CA THR A 467 -7.47 -14.62 21.52
C THR A 467 -6.90 -14.43 20.12
N ILE A 468 -5.62 -14.10 20.02
CA ILE A 468 -4.84 -14.04 18.77
C ILE A 468 -3.70 -15.05 18.88
N PRO A 469 -3.96 -16.34 18.66
CA PRO A 469 -3.12 -17.43 19.20
C PRO A 469 -1.86 -17.68 18.36
N PHE A 470 -1.02 -16.67 18.19
CA PHE A 470 0.29 -16.81 17.53
C PHE A 470 1.12 -17.92 18.17
N PHE A 471 1.05 -18.04 19.48
CA PHE A 471 1.90 -18.87 20.30
C PHE A 471 1.14 -20.01 21.00
N SER A 472 -0.02 -20.40 20.47
CA SER A 472 -0.66 -21.65 20.91
C SER A 472 0.19 -22.86 20.52
N GLU A 473 0.06 -23.98 21.23
CA GLU A 473 0.76 -25.24 20.91
C GLU A 473 0.57 -25.64 19.44
N GLN A 474 -0.61 -25.40 18.87
CA GLN A 474 -0.95 -25.71 17.49
C GLN A 474 -0.19 -24.83 16.48
N ASN A 475 0.06 -23.57 16.80
CA ASN A 475 0.64 -22.58 15.88
C ASN A 475 2.13 -22.34 16.13
N MET A 476 2.66 -22.84 17.24
CA MET A 476 4.03 -22.63 17.69
C MET A 476 5.07 -22.90 16.60
N ASN A 477 4.91 -24.00 15.84
CA ASN A 477 5.84 -24.35 14.75
C ASN A 477 5.84 -23.37 13.58
N ASN A 478 4.79 -22.57 13.42
CA ASN A 478 4.71 -21.59 12.34
C ASN A 478 5.52 -20.32 12.64
N PHE A 479 5.74 -20.02 13.91
CA PHE A 479 6.40 -18.80 14.40
C PHE A 479 7.60 -19.10 15.30
N THR A 480 8.15 -20.33 15.25
CA THR A 480 9.31 -20.73 16.03
C THR A 480 10.65 -20.24 15.48
N THR A 481 11.65 -20.42 16.31
CA THR A 481 12.97 -19.85 16.35
C THR A 481 13.99 -20.34 15.32
N GLU A 482 13.70 -21.33 14.48
CA GLU A 482 14.68 -21.84 13.51
C GLU A 482 15.08 -20.82 12.44
N ILE A 483 14.18 -19.86 12.14
CA ILE A 483 14.50 -18.71 11.31
C ILE A 483 14.30 -17.49 12.19
N ARG A 484 15.37 -16.76 12.46
CA ARG A 484 15.35 -15.54 13.26
C ARG A 484 14.31 -14.56 12.68
N ASN A 485 13.28 -14.27 13.48
CA ASN A 485 12.42 -13.13 13.23
C ASN A 485 13.15 -11.89 13.71
N ILE A 486 12.98 -10.78 13.00
CA ILE A 486 13.44 -9.46 13.47
C ILE A 486 12.29 -8.47 13.40
N GLY A 487 12.34 -7.44 14.22
CA GLY A 487 11.38 -6.37 14.19
C GLY A 487 11.50 -5.49 12.95
N ILE A 488 10.41 -4.83 12.58
CA ILE A 488 10.38 -3.97 11.39
C ILE A 488 11.37 -2.81 11.52
N HIS A 489 11.56 -2.27 12.72
CA HIS A 489 12.51 -1.19 12.95
C HIS A 489 13.96 -1.58 12.61
N SER A 490 14.31 -2.85 12.81
CA SER A 490 15.64 -3.37 12.41
C SER A 490 15.93 -3.26 10.91
N HIS A 491 14.91 -3.19 10.06
CA HIS A 491 15.12 -3.05 8.61
C HIS A 491 15.98 -1.83 8.27
N GLY A 492 15.77 -0.71 8.97
CA GLY A 492 16.54 0.52 8.77
C GLY A 492 17.53 0.87 9.86
N ALA A 493 17.25 0.42 11.10
CA ALA A 493 18.02 0.76 12.29
C ALA A 493 18.99 -0.34 12.73
N ASN A 494 19.04 -1.48 12.05
CA ASN A 494 19.92 -2.63 12.27
C ASN A 494 19.62 -3.37 13.59
N GLU A 495 20.56 -3.51 14.52
CA GLU A 495 20.48 -4.40 15.68
C GLU A 495 19.53 -3.88 16.79
N THR A 496 18.23 -3.84 16.52
CA THR A 496 17.23 -3.41 17.52
C THR A 496 16.70 -4.55 18.38
N GLU A 497 16.87 -5.79 17.95
CA GLU A 497 16.34 -6.95 18.61
C GLU A 497 17.20 -7.42 19.80
N GLY A 498 16.55 -8.15 20.71
CA GLY A 498 17.19 -8.76 21.87
C GLY A 498 17.30 -7.83 23.10
N GLN A 499 17.67 -8.48 24.21
CA GLN A 499 17.71 -7.81 25.53
C GLN A 499 18.84 -6.79 25.70
N TYR A 500 19.89 -6.88 24.87
CA TYR A 500 21.05 -5.99 24.93
C TYR A 500 20.91 -4.75 24.05
N SER A 501 19.86 -4.69 23.23
CA SER A 501 19.59 -3.51 22.41
C SER A 501 19.17 -2.33 23.28
N PRO A 502 19.66 -1.11 23.02
CA PRO A 502 19.15 0.12 23.65
C PRO A 502 17.71 0.47 23.21
N TYR A 503 17.22 -0.11 22.12
CA TYR A 503 15.84 0.09 21.66
C TYR A 503 14.89 -0.74 22.52
N GLN A 504 14.43 -0.18 23.63
CA GLN A 504 13.56 -0.84 24.59
C GLN A 504 12.21 -0.14 24.71
N TYR A 505 11.17 -0.91 25.02
CA TYR A 505 9.78 -0.42 25.09
C TYR A 505 9.64 0.76 26.06
N VAL A 506 10.22 0.64 27.26
CA VAL A 506 10.07 1.67 28.30
C VAL A 506 10.72 2.99 27.89
N GLU A 507 11.93 2.94 27.32
CA GLU A 507 12.69 4.10 26.90
C GLU A 507 12.07 4.79 25.70
N VAL A 508 11.67 4.03 24.69
CA VAL A 508 11.03 4.56 23.46
C VAL A 508 9.67 5.19 23.79
N LEU A 509 8.88 4.52 24.63
CA LEU A 509 7.59 5.04 25.06
C LEU A 509 7.75 6.32 25.89
N ALA A 510 8.69 6.34 26.87
CA ALA A 510 8.95 7.50 27.70
C ALA A 510 9.41 8.71 26.87
N SER A 511 10.25 8.48 25.85
CA SER A 511 10.69 9.53 24.93
C SER A 511 9.50 10.12 24.15
N LYS A 512 8.60 9.26 23.64
CA LYS A 512 7.41 9.72 22.89
C LYS A 512 6.42 10.47 23.81
N LEU A 513 6.23 10.01 25.06
CA LEU A 513 5.39 10.72 26.03
C LEU A 513 5.96 12.10 26.39
N ALA A 514 7.28 12.22 26.49
CA ALA A 514 7.95 13.51 26.71
C ALA A 514 7.73 14.45 25.51
N GLU A 515 7.88 13.95 24.29
CA GLU A 515 7.60 14.70 23.06
C GLU A 515 6.15 15.22 23.03
N LEU A 516 5.18 14.38 23.38
CA LEU A 516 3.76 14.77 23.44
C LEU A 516 3.54 15.89 24.49
N LYS A 517 4.19 15.80 25.66
CA LYS A 517 4.14 16.87 26.68
C LYS A 517 4.72 18.18 26.14
N GLU A 518 5.84 18.14 25.41
CA GLU A 518 6.45 19.32 24.78
C GLU A 518 5.53 19.94 23.71
N GLN A 519 4.75 19.12 23.00
CA GLN A 519 3.73 19.56 22.06
C GLN A 519 2.47 20.14 22.73
N GLY A 520 2.41 20.16 24.07
CA GLY A 520 1.30 20.68 24.84
C GLY A 520 0.14 19.70 25.02
N VAL A 521 0.35 18.41 24.77
CA VAL A 521 -0.64 17.36 25.07
C VAL A 521 -0.64 17.11 26.60
N ASN A 522 -1.84 17.03 27.17
CA ASN A 522 -2.01 16.81 28.62
C ASN A 522 -1.85 15.33 28.98
N VAL A 523 -0.63 14.83 28.90
CA VAL A 523 -0.26 13.45 29.26
C VAL A 523 -0.30 13.25 30.77
N GLN A 524 -1.01 12.23 31.26
CA GLN A 524 -1.23 11.93 32.66
C GLN A 524 -0.59 10.59 33.10
N ASP A 525 0.21 9.99 32.23
CA ASP A 525 0.92 8.72 32.44
C ASP A 525 -0.04 7.54 32.72
N THR A 526 -1.18 7.52 32.02
CA THR A 526 -2.19 6.45 32.05
C THR A 526 -1.91 5.36 31.01
N PRO A 527 -2.57 4.19 31.07
CA PRO A 527 -2.50 3.19 30.01
C PRO A 527 -2.92 3.73 28.64
N GLU A 528 -3.92 4.62 28.62
CA GLU A 528 -4.43 5.26 27.39
C GLU A 528 -3.38 6.20 26.78
N ASP A 529 -2.60 6.90 27.60
CA ASP A 529 -1.44 7.68 27.11
C ASP A 529 -0.43 6.78 26.42
N SER A 530 -0.17 5.60 26.98
CA SER A 530 0.74 4.61 26.39
C SER A 530 0.25 4.10 25.05
N ILE A 531 -1.06 3.83 24.91
CA ILE A 531 -1.69 3.42 23.66
C ILE A 531 -1.57 4.53 22.61
N ASN A 532 -1.85 5.77 22.99
CA ASN A 532 -1.78 6.92 22.08
C ASN A 532 -0.34 7.23 21.64
N ALA A 533 0.63 7.16 22.55
CA ALA A 533 2.05 7.33 22.22
C ALA A 533 2.58 6.19 21.33
N MET A 534 2.20 4.94 21.62
CA MET A 534 2.59 3.79 20.81
C MET A 534 1.99 3.86 19.40
N GLU A 535 0.77 4.40 19.26
CA GLU A 535 0.18 4.63 17.94
C GLU A 535 0.99 5.64 17.11
N ASP A 536 1.52 6.70 17.73
CA ASP A 536 2.43 7.64 17.06
C ASP A 536 3.74 6.96 16.65
N ILE A 537 4.30 6.08 17.48
CA ILE A 537 5.49 5.28 17.15
C ILE A 537 5.20 4.37 15.93
N ILE A 538 4.06 3.67 15.93
CA ILE A 538 3.64 2.83 14.80
C ILE A 538 3.43 3.68 13.53
N CYS A 539 2.83 4.85 13.64
CA CYS A 539 2.63 5.79 12.54
C CYS A 539 3.96 6.27 11.93
N ASP A 540 4.96 6.54 12.77
CA ASP A 540 6.30 6.92 12.34
C ASP A 540 7.02 5.72 11.69
N GLU A 541 6.84 4.50 12.21
CA GLU A 541 7.37 3.28 11.60
C GLU A 541 6.74 2.99 10.23
N MET A 542 5.41 3.17 10.09
CA MET A 542 4.72 3.11 8.78
C MET A 542 5.29 4.13 7.79
N ALA A 543 5.63 5.33 8.27
CA ALA A 543 6.24 6.37 7.43
C ALA A 543 7.62 5.95 6.89
N MET A 544 8.44 5.26 7.69
CA MET A 544 9.78 4.81 7.28
C MET A 544 9.71 3.56 6.40
N GLU A 545 8.89 2.58 6.77
CA GLU A 545 8.79 1.29 6.09
C GLU A 545 7.99 1.38 4.79
N LEU A 546 6.82 2.01 4.83
CA LEU A 546 5.85 2.04 3.73
C LEU A 546 5.88 3.35 2.93
N ALA A 547 6.90 4.19 3.11
CA ALA A 547 7.02 5.46 2.41
C ALA A 547 6.78 5.30 0.90
N PHE A 548 5.94 6.14 0.34
CA PHE A 548 5.64 6.25 -1.09
C PHE A 548 4.95 5.02 -1.71
N GLU A 549 4.34 4.14 -0.92
CA GLU A 549 3.63 2.94 -1.42
C GLU A 549 2.11 3.16 -1.59
N GLY A 550 1.63 4.39 -1.51
CA GLY A 550 0.23 4.73 -1.79
C GLY A 550 -0.73 4.54 -0.61
N ASN A 551 -0.23 4.58 0.63
CA ASN A 551 -1.04 4.36 1.83
C ASN A 551 -1.11 5.58 2.76
N ARG A 552 -0.16 6.52 2.67
CA ARG A 552 0.14 7.45 3.76
C ARG A 552 -1.04 8.29 4.25
N PHE A 553 -1.79 8.96 3.37
CA PHE A 553 -2.89 9.79 3.83
C PHE A 553 -4.05 8.97 4.42
N ALA A 554 -4.31 7.80 3.85
CA ALA A 554 -5.30 6.86 4.39
C ALA A 554 -4.91 6.38 5.81
N ASP A 555 -3.64 6.06 6.05
CA ASP A 555 -3.14 5.69 7.38
C ASP A 555 -3.26 6.86 8.36
N LEU A 556 -2.88 8.08 7.96
CA LEU A 556 -3.02 9.27 8.79
C LEU A 556 -4.48 9.56 9.18
N THR A 557 -5.41 9.47 8.23
CA THR A 557 -6.84 9.73 8.51
C THR A 557 -7.47 8.64 9.37
N ARG A 558 -7.09 7.38 9.19
CA ARG A 558 -7.51 6.28 10.06
C ARG A 558 -7.04 6.49 11.50
N ILE A 559 -5.75 6.77 11.69
CA ILE A 559 -5.17 7.06 13.00
C ILE A 559 -5.85 8.29 13.63
N ALA A 560 -6.09 9.35 12.86
CA ALA A 560 -6.81 10.52 13.37
C ALA A 560 -8.23 10.19 13.84
N LYS A 561 -8.95 9.30 13.15
CA LYS A 561 -10.27 8.81 13.58
C LYS A 561 -10.18 7.99 14.87
N HIS A 562 -9.16 7.13 15.01
CA HIS A 562 -8.90 6.42 16.26
C HIS A 562 -8.69 7.39 17.42
N LYS A 563 -7.86 8.41 17.23
CA LYS A 563 -7.58 9.45 18.23
C LYS A 563 -8.79 10.31 18.55
N ASN A 564 -9.69 10.57 17.59
CA ASN A 564 -10.96 11.26 17.81
C ASN A 564 -11.97 10.41 18.62
N ALA A 565 -11.93 9.10 18.44
CA ALA A 565 -12.79 8.16 19.18
C ALA A 565 -12.31 7.95 20.63
N ASP A 566 -11.06 8.28 20.91
CA ASP A 566 -10.47 8.21 22.24
C ASP A 566 -10.83 9.48 23.05
N PRO A 567 -11.57 9.37 24.17
CA PRO A 567 -11.98 10.53 24.94
C PRO A 567 -10.87 11.20 25.74
N LEU A 568 -9.68 10.61 25.84
CA LEU A 568 -8.58 11.04 26.72
C LEU A 568 -8.18 12.51 26.50
N TYR A 569 -8.05 12.94 25.23
CA TYR A 569 -7.63 14.29 24.87
C TYR A 569 -8.72 15.11 24.19
N GLY A 570 -9.96 14.61 24.19
CA GLY A 570 -11.13 15.23 23.57
C GLY A 570 -11.42 14.73 22.16
N SER A 571 -12.69 14.83 21.75
CA SER A 571 -13.23 14.26 20.51
C SER A 571 -12.66 14.83 19.21
N ASN A 572 -11.87 15.90 19.27
CA ASN A 572 -11.23 16.53 18.10
C ASN A 572 -9.70 16.38 18.11
N TYR A 573 -9.15 15.59 19.02
CA TYR A 573 -7.71 15.46 19.20
C TYR A 573 -7.02 14.94 17.93
N GLY A 574 -7.56 13.89 17.32
CA GLY A 574 -7.01 13.32 16.10
C GLY A 574 -7.06 14.28 14.91
N SER A 575 -8.12 15.06 14.80
CA SER A 575 -8.22 16.09 13.74
C SER A 575 -7.18 17.20 13.92
N LEU A 576 -6.94 17.63 15.16
CA LEU A 576 -5.87 18.60 15.49
C LEU A 576 -4.48 18.00 15.24
N TRP A 577 -4.28 16.71 15.56
CA TRP A 577 -3.04 15.99 15.30
C TRP A 577 -2.75 15.91 13.80
N LEU A 578 -3.74 15.52 12.98
CA LEU A 578 -3.63 15.47 11.51
C LEU A 578 -3.32 16.85 10.92
N ALA A 579 -4.06 17.87 11.33
CA ALA A 579 -3.87 19.24 10.85
C ALA A 579 -2.45 19.75 11.17
N ARG A 580 -1.90 19.45 12.35
CA ARG A 580 -0.51 19.80 12.71
C ARG A 580 0.51 19.08 11.82
N LYS A 581 0.37 17.77 11.60
CA LYS A 581 1.27 16.99 10.73
C LYS A 581 1.31 17.54 9.30
N LEU A 582 0.20 18.05 8.78
CA LEU A 582 0.06 18.53 7.41
C LEU A 582 0.17 20.06 7.25
N ALA A 583 0.38 20.79 8.34
CA ALA A 583 0.41 22.27 8.32
C ALA A 583 1.43 22.86 7.34
N TYR A 584 2.58 22.20 7.16
CA TYR A 584 3.64 22.67 6.24
C TYR A 584 3.22 22.65 4.75
N LYS A 585 2.18 21.89 4.39
CA LYS A 585 1.60 21.86 3.03
C LYS A 585 0.72 23.07 2.74
N ASN A 586 0.47 23.93 3.72
CA ASN A 586 -0.43 25.09 3.63
C ASN A 586 -1.81 24.71 3.06
N PRO A 587 -2.54 23.78 3.70
CA PRO A 587 -3.82 23.31 3.18
C PRO A 587 -4.82 24.46 3.07
N VAL A 588 -5.53 24.53 1.94
CA VAL A 588 -6.59 25.54 1.69
C VAL A 588 -7.82 25.26 2.55
N LYS A 589 -8.09 23.99 2.84
CA LYS A 589 -9.19 23.57 3.69
C LYS A 589 -8.73 23.42 5.15
N ASP A 590 -9.63 23.70 6.09
CA ASP A 590 -9.40 23.47 7.53
C ASP A 590 -9.44 21.96 7.83
N LEU A 591 -8.28 21.34 8.02
CA LEU A 591 -8.14 19.92 8.29
C LEU A 591 -8.53 19.51 9.72
N THR A 592 -8.88 20.45 10.59
CA THR A 592 -9.50 20.13 11.88
C THR A 592 -10.94 19.64 11.72
N GLN A 593 -11.52 19.77 10.53
CA GLN A 593 -12.85 19.29 10.16
C GLN A 593 -12.74 18.05 9.29
N GLU A 594 -13.23 16.90 9.74
CA GLU A 594 -13.13 15.62 9.02
C GLU A 594 -13.71 15.68 7.60
N ILE A 595 -14.80 16.45 7.39
CA ILE A 595 -15.40 16.59 6.05
C ILE A 595 -14.42 17.12 5.01
N ASN A 596 -13.40 17.86 5.42
CA ASN A 596 -12.36 18.42 4.56
C ASN A 596 -11.25 17.41 4.21
N TRP A 597 -11.28 16.23 4.83
CA TRP A 597 -10.37 15.15 4.47
C TRP A 597 -10.79 14.43 3.18
N TYR A 598 -11.99 14.67 2.70
CA TYR A 598 -12.53 14.01 1.52
C TYR A 598 -12.41 14.87 0.26
N LEU A 599 -12.22 14.19 -0.87
CA LEU A 599 -12.28 14.80 -2.19
C LEU A 599 -13.75 15.06 -2.58
N PRO A 600 -14.01 16.06 -3.44
CA PRO A 600 -15.34 16.29 -3.97
C PRO A 600 -15.71 15.15 -4.94
N MET A 601 -16.81 14.42 -4.67
CA MET A 601 -17.28 13.39 -5.60
C MET A 601 -17.98 14.04 -6.81
N LYS A 602 -17.58 13.61 -8.01
CA LYS A 602 -18.26 13.98 -9.28
C LYS A 602 -19.56 13.21 -9.44
#